data_920a428195ec7c319ab2387f39962d9e
#
_entry.id   920a428195ec7c319ab2387f39962d9e
#
_cell.length_a   1.000
_cell.length_b   1.000
_cell.length_c   1.000
_cell.angle_alpha   90.00
_cell.angle_beta   90.00
_cell.angle_gamma   90.00
#
_symmetry.space_group_name_H-M   'P 1'
#
loop_
_entity.id
_entity.type
_entity.pdbx_description
1 polymer ?
#
loop_
_entity_poly.entity_id
_entity_poly.type
_entity_poly.pdbx_seq_one_letter_code
_entity_poly.pdbx_strand_id
1 'polypeptide(L)'
;MDASFDVVVLGVGSMGSAACYHLAKRGMSVLGLEQSSIVHEFGSHYGQSRIIRKAYFEHPDYVPLLKRSYELWNVLEQETGTRLYTETGLLYAGRKDSMLMKGVRESAGIHDIPIEFFDFDRLKKVYPPFSLHPGHDIIFESGAGFLEPERCIEAHVEQAKISGAQIRSHEKVLGWAKSGSGYEVTTNKGIYAAEKLVLTAGAWIGGLLPQVSQQLKVTRQTVFWMATKHPDLFSPERFPCWLAETENSGDVYYGFPNLQAGVYGPLHGLKIAQHNPGQVTDADSVDRMVSAEEKDAMRAVMEEIFPGEYAGLLHTKVCLYTYSPDEHFIIDVSKDDPNLIFAAGFSGHGFKFCSVVGEVLADLAQDGKSSLPVQFLSANRFL
;
A
#
# COMPACT_ATOMS: atom_id res chain seq x y z
N MET A 1 7.66 -25.18 -25.05
CA MET A 1 7.12 -24.68 -23.77
C MET A 1 8.12 -25.08 -22.71
N ASP A 2 8.69 -24.08 -22.00
CA ASP A 2 9.83 -24.36 -21.11
C ASP A 2 9.41 -24.94 -19.76
N ALA A 3 8.20 -24.64 -19.28
CA ALA A 3 7.61 -25.21 -18.06
C ALA A 3 6.11 -24.93 -17.98
N SER A 4 5.38 -25.78 -17.25
CA SER A 4 3.95 -25.60 -16.94
C SER A 4 3.74 -25.41 -15.44
N PHE A 5 2.85 -24.49 -15.07
CA PHE A 5 2.53 -24.14 -13.70
C PHE A 5 1.01 -24.16 -13.47
N ASP A 6 0.57 -24.43 -12.25
CA ASP A 6 -0.83 -24.26 -11.87
C ASP A 6 -1.23 -22.80 -11.96
N VAL A 7 -0.34 -21.90 -11.48
CA VAL A 7 -0.59 -20.46 -11.50
C VAL A 7 0.66 -19.66 -11.92
N VAL A 8 0.47 -18.70 -12.82
CA VAL A 8 1.49 -17.67 -13.09
C VAL A 8 0.98 -16.33 -12.56
N VAL A 9 1.80 -15.68 -11.72
CA VAL A 9 1.53 -14.36 -11.12
C VAL A 9 2.30 -13.30 -11.90
N LEU A 10 1.59 -12.34 -12.51
CA LEU A 10 2.18 -11.28 -13.33
C LEU A 10 2.33 -10.00 -12.49
N GLY A 11 3.57 -9.68 -12.12
CA GLY A 11 3.96 -8.60 -11.21
C GLY A 11 4.11 -9.09 -9.76
N VAL A 12 5.34 -9.15 -9.26
CA VAL A 12 5.68 -9.60 -7.89
C VAL A 12 6.02 -8.40 -7.00
N GLY A 13 5.14 -7.38 -7.06
CA GLY A 13 5.14 -6.25 -6.12
C GLY A 13 4.39 -6.59 -4.83
N SER A 14 3.74 -5.61 -4.21
CA SER A 14 3.03 -5.78 -2.93
C SER A 14 2.03 -6.94 -2.95
N MET A 15 1.08 -6.91 -3.89
CA MET A 15 0.00 -7.90 -3.94
C MET A 15 0.48 -9.24 -4.50
N GLY A 16 1.34 -9.19 -5.51
CA GLY A 16 1.83 -10.40 -6.18
C GLY A 16 2.79 -11.21 -5.32
N SER A 17 3.62 -10.60 -4.48
CA SER A 17 4.48 -11.32 -3.53
C SER A 17 3.65 -12.11 -2.52
N ALA A 18 2.61 -11.49 -1.97
CA ALA A 18 1.68 -12.13 -1.05
C ALA A 18 0.84 -13.22 -1.76
N ALA A 19 0.40 -12.99 -3.01
CA ALA A 19 -0.30 -14.01 -3.80
C ALA A 19 0.60 -15.24 -4.03
N CYS A 20 1.85 -15.05 -4.46
CA CYS A 20 2.82 -16.14 -4.60
C CYS A 20 3.00 -16.95 -3.32
N TYR A 21 3.10 -16.26 -2.18
CA TYR A 21 3.22 -16.89 -0.86
C TYR A 21 2.01 -17.76 -0.52
N HIS A 22 0.79 -17.20 -0.60
CA HIS A 22 -0.42 -17.93 -0.22
C HIS A 22 -0.72 -19.09 -1.18
N LEU A 23 -0.51 -18.92 -2.49
CA LEU A 23 -0.67 -19.98 -3.49
C LEU A 23 0.31 -21.14 -3.27
N ALA A 24 1.60 -20.83 -3.10
CA ALA A 24 2.62 -21.85 -2.88
C ALA A 24 2.42 -22.60 -1.55
N LYS A 25 2.04 -21.88 -0.48
CA LYS A 25 1.73 -22.47 0.82
C LYS A 25 0.56 -23.44 0.77
N ARG A 26 -0.35 -23.30 -0.21
CA ARG A 26 -1.44 -24.25 -0.50
C ARG A 26 -1.02 -25.42 -1.39
N GLY A 27 0.26 -25.52 -1.74
CA GLY A 27 0.82 -26.60 -2.53
C GLY A 27 0.66 -26.45 -4.05
N MET A 28 0.26 -25.27 -4.54
CA MET A 28 0.19 -25.00 -5.97
C MET A 28 1.59 -24.76 -6.56
N SER A 29 1.82 -25.21 -7.79
CA SER A 29 3.01 -24.88 -8.57
C SER A 29 2.91 -23.45 -9.09
N VAL A 30 3.74 -22.55 -8.57
CA VAL A 30 3.62 -21.08 -8.80
C VAL A 30 4.86 -20.55 -9.50
N LEU A 31 4.65 -19.74 -10.56
CA LEU A 31 5.67 -18.89 -11.16
C LEU A 31 5.28 -17.40 -10.96
N GLY A 32 6.11 -16.66 -10.26
CA GLY A 32 6.01 -15.20 -10.16
C GLY A 32 6.95 -14.51 -11.14
N LEU A 33 6.46 -13.60 -11.96
CA LEU A 33 7.22 -12.84 -12.95
C LEU A 33 7.25 -11.36 -12.58
N GLU A 34 8.47 -10.81 -12.44
CA GLU A 34 8.70 -9.40 -12.13
C GLU A 34 9.66 -8.77 -13.16
N GLN A 35 9.25 -7.64 -13.75
CA GLN A 35 10.03 -6.98 -14.78
C GLN A 35 11.31 -6.32 -14.27
N SER A 36 11.33 -5.95 -12.99
CA SER A 36 12.44 -5.28 -12.32
C SER A 36 13.09 -6.21 -11.27
N SER A 37 13.91 -5.66 -10.39
CA SER A 37 14.30 -6.34 -9.15
C SER A 37 13.07 -6.53 -8.26
N ILE A 38 13.15 -7.51 -7.37
CA ILE A 38 12.15 -7.64 -6.30
C ILE A 38 12.14 -6.38 -5.46
N VAL A 39 11.82 -5.70 -4.91
CA VAL A 39 11.93 -4.42 -4.20
C VAL A 39 12.63 -3.35 -5.06
N HIS A 40 11.87 -2.80 -6.00
CA HIS A 40 12.31 -1.71 -6.86
C HIS A 40 11.60 -0.39 -6.50
N GLU A 41 12.16 0.74 -6.92
CA GLU A 41 11.62 2.08 -6.64
C GLU A 41 10.64 2.62 -7.70
N PHE A 42 10.31 1.83 -8.74
CA PHE A 42 9.52 2.31 -9.87
C PHE A 42 8.00 2.23 -9.63
N GLY A 43 7.55 1.33 -8.75
CA GLY A 43 6.14 1.09 -8.46
C GLY A 43 5.59 1.93 -7.30
N SER A 44 4.62 1.32 -6.58
CA SER A 44 3.87 1.99 -5.51
C SER A 44 4.37 1.64 -4.09
N HIS A 45 5.30 0.71 -3.94
CA HIS A 45 5.65 0.13 -2.64
C HIS A 45 6.90 0.73 -1.98
N TYR A 46 7.78 1.38 -2.70
CA TYR A 46 9.05 1.91 -2.19
C TYR A 46 8.87 3.06 -1.17
N GLY A 47 9.84 3.21 -0.25
CA GLY A 47 9.96 4.34 0.66
C GLY A 47 9.76 4.01 2.14
N GLN A 48 10.18 2.82 2.59
CA GLN A 48 10.44 2.35 3.96
C GLN A 48 9.23 2.23 4.90
N SER A 49 8.15 2.94 4.68
CA SER A 49 7.01 2.90 5.61
C SER A 49 5.67 3.07 4.91
N ARG A 50 4.65 2.37 5.43
CA ARG A 50 3.24 2.53 5.04
C ARG A 50 2.38 2.42 6.29
N ILE A 51 1.48 3.38 6.49
CA ILE A 51 0.55 3.37 7.63
C ILE A 51 -0.32 2.10 7.57
N ILE A 52 -0.47 1.44 8.72
CA ILE A 52 -1.47 0.41 8.97
C ILE A 52 -2.35 0.83 10.13
N ARG A 53 -3.66 0.69 9.98
CA ARG A 53 -4.68 1.18 10.89
C ARG A 53 -5.98 0.40 10.70
N LYS A 54 -6.88 0.43 11.68
CA LYS A 54 -8.20 -0.24 11.63
C LYS A 54 -9.36 0.76 11.54
N ALA A 55 -9.26 1.92 12.20
CA ALA A 55 -10.26 2.99 12.08
C ALA A 55 -10.15 3.62 10.67
N TYR A 56 -10.88 3.06 9.72
CA TYR A 56 -10.66 3.24 8.29
C TYR A 56 -11.64 4.22 7.69
N PHE A 57 -11.17 5.41 7.32
CA PHE A 57 -12.04 6.50 6.89
C PHE A 57 -12.59 6.36 5.47
N GLU A 58 -11.94 5.57 4.61
CA GLU A 58 -12.35 5.41 3.23
C GLU A 58 -13.65 4.62 3.11
N HIS A 59 -13.85 3.56 3.90
CA HIS A 59 -15.11 2.82 4.02
C HIS A 59 -15.05 1.77 5.13
N PRO A 60 -16.11 1.60 5.95
CA PRO A 60 -16.11 0.62 7.05
C PRO A 60 -15.99 -0.84 6.61
N ASP A 61 -16.43 -1.20 5.40
CA ASP A 61 -16.36 -2.58 4.89
C ASP A 61 -14.94 -3.10 4.71
N TYR A 62 -13.93 -2.21 4.73
CA TYR A 62 -12.53 -2.62 4.75
C TYR A 62 -12.06 -3.16 6.11
N VAL A 63 -12.74 -2.84 7.20
CA VAL A 63 -12.26 -3.19 8.54
C VAL A 63 -12.14 -4.70 8.78
N PRO A 64 -13.05 -5.56 8.31
CA PRO A 64 -12.86 -7.02 8.40
C PRO A 64 -11.59 -7.49 7.68
N LEU A 65 -11.28 -6.93 6.51
CA LEU A 65 -10.05 -7.23 5.77
C LEU A 65 -8.81 -6.73 6.52
N LEU A 66 -8.90 -5.55 7.19
CA LEU A 66 -7.81 -5.05 8.02
C LEU A 66 -7.56 -5.93 9.24
N LYS A 67 -8.60 -6.36 9.94
CA LYS A 67 -8.47 -7.29 11.06
C LYS A 67 -7.71 -8.55 10.61
N ARG A 68 -8.12 -9.14 9.47
CA ARG A 68 -7.41 -10.29 8.88
C ARG A 68 -5.98 -9.96 8.45
N SER A 69 -5.76 -8.78 7.91
CA SER A 69 -4.42 -8.33 7.49
C SER A 69 -3.45 -8.26 8.67
N TYR A 70 -3.85 -7.74 9.84
CA TYR A 70 -3.03 -7.74 11.05
C TYR A 70 -2.66 -9.15 11.51
N GLU A 71 -3.63 -10.11 11.45
CA GLU A 71 -3.35 -11.51 11.77
C GLU A 71 -2.28 -12.10 10.83
N LEU A 72 -2.43 -11.86 9.53
CA LEU A 72 -1.51 -12.38 8.53
C LEU A 72 -0.11 -11.75 8.61
N TRP A 73 -0.01 -10.46 8.94
CA TRP A 73 1.27 -9.82 9.20
C TRP A 73 1.97 -10.46 10.40
N ASN A 74 1.24 -10.70 11.50
CA ASN A 74 1.79 -11.38 12.67
C ASN A 74 2.25 -12.81 12.35
N VAL A 75 1.49 -13.55 11.55
CA VAL A 75 1.90 -14.90 11.08
C VAL A 75 3.20 -14.82 10.30
N LEU A 76 3.32 -13.87 9.36
CA LEU A 76 4.52 -13.72 8.54
C LEU A 76 5.75 -13.30 9.38
N GLU A 77 5.57 -12.43 10.38
CA GLU A 77 6.63 -12.08 11.34
C GLU A 77 7.12 -13.32 12.12
N GLN A 78 6.20 -14.16 12.57
CA GLN A 78 6.54 -15.40 13.28
C GLN A 78 7.28 -16.41 12.40
N GLU A 79 6.86 -16.56 11.14
CA GLU A 79 7.48 -17.50 10.19
C GLU A 79 8.88 -17.05 9.77
N THR A 80 9.11 -15.75 9.65
CA THR A 80 10.38 -15.20 9.17
C THR A 80 11.34 -14.78 10.29
N GLY A 81 10.84 -14.58 11.50
CA GLY A 81 11.59 -13.95 12.59
C GLY A 81 11.95 -12.48 12.32
N THR A 82 11.33 -11.87 11.30
CA THR A 82 11.60 -10.49 10.87
C THR A 82 10.47 -9.58 11.32
N ARG A 83 10.81 -8.47 11.98
CA ARG A 83 9.83 -7.44 12.32
C ARG A 83 9.39 -6.71 11.03
N LEU A 84 8.10 -6.70 10.76
CA LEU A 84 7.47 -6.08 9.60
C LEU A 84 6.57 -4.90 9.98
N TYR A 85 5.99 -4.97 11.18
CA TYR A 85 5.10 -3.98 11.76
C TYR A 85 5.73 -3.31 12.99
N THR A 86 5.61 -2.00 13.07
CA THR A 86 5.97 -1.21 14.25
C THR A 86 4.75 -0.43 14.73
N GLU A 87 4.29 -0.75 15.94
CA GLU A 87 3.20 -0.04 16.60
C GLU A 87 3.71 1.29 17.18
N THR A 88 3.19 2.39 16.66
CA THR A 88 3.49 3.75 17.14
C THR A 88 2.23 4.50 17.52
N GLY A 89 1.07 3.91 17.28
CA GLY A 89 -0.19 4.63 17.20
C GLY A 89 -0.32 5.46 15.93
N LEU A 90 -1.53 5.99 15.73
CA LEU A 90 -1.85 6.92 14.67
C LEU A 90 -2.71 8.07 15.19
N LEU A 91 -2.26 9.29 14.94
CA LEU A 91 -3.00 10.50 15.25
C LEU A 91 -3.71 10.99 14.00
N TYR A 92 -5.02 11.19 14.10
CA TYR A 92 -5.84 11.84 13.09
C TYR A 92 -6.19 13.24 13.57
N ALA A 93 -6.06 14.22 12.68
CA ALA A 93 -6.44 15.60 12.97
C ALA A 93 -7.16 16.21 11.78
N GLY A 94 -8.30 16.86 12.00
CA GLY A 94 -9.05 17.48 10.93
C GLY A 94 -10.35 18.10 11.42
N ARG A 95 -11.04 18.77 10.50
CA ARG A 95 -12.33 19.36 10.80
C ARG A 95 -13.33 18.28 11.17
N LYS A 96 -14.13 18.54 12.20
CA LYS A 96 -15.11 17.58 12.74
C LYS A 96 -15.95 16.89 11.66
N ASP A 97 -16.35 17.65 10.65
CA ASP A 97 -17.25 17.21 9.59
C ASP A 97 -16.55 16.78 8.31
N SER A 98 -15.22 16.73 8.28
CA SER A 98 -14.46 16.23 7.14
C SER A 98 -14.69 14.74 6.90
N MET A 99 -14.40 14.30 5.69
CA MET A 99 -14.48 12.88 5.31
C MET A 99 -13.54 12.04 6.18
N LEU A 100 -12.31 12.52 6.43
CA LEU A 100 -11.33 11.87 7.31
C LEU A 100 -11.93 11.60 8.68
N MET A 101 -12.40 12.65 9.36
CA MET A 101 -12.82 12.54 10.77
C MET A 101 -14.18 11.85 10.93
N LYS A 102 -15.10 11.99 9.97
CA LYS A 102 -16.37 11.23 9.94
C LYS A 102 -16.12 9.75 9.73
N GLY A 103 -15.35 9.39 8.71
CA GLY A 103 -15.09 7.99 8.38
C GLY A 103 -14.33 7.24 9.48
N VAL A 104 -13.35 7.90 10.15
CA VAL A 104 -12.68 7.32 11.33
C VAL A 104 -13.67 7.00 12.43
N ARG A 105 -14.56 7.94 12.79
CA ARG A 105 -15.58 7.72 13.85
C ARG A 105 -16.59 6.64 13.45
N GLU A 106 -17.04 6.67 12.21
CA GLU A 106 -18.02 5.71 11.68
C GLU A 106 -17.47 4.28 11.71
N SER A 107 -16.31 4.07 11.11
CA SER A 107 -15.70 2.74 11.08
C SER A 107 -15.31 2.24 12.47
N ALA A 108 -14.84 3.13 13.35
CA ALA A 108 -14.55 2.78 14.73
C ALA A 108 -15.80 2.37 15.50
N GLY A 109 -16.93 3.09 15.32
CA GLY A 109 -18.21 2.77 15.97
C GLY A 109 -18.85 1.47 15.44
N ILE A 110 -18.82 1.23 14.12
CA ILE A 110 -19.41 0.01 13.52
C ILE A 110 -18.64 -1.25 13.93
N HIS A 111 -17.33 -1.16 14.06
CA HIS A 111 -16.46 -2.32 14.24
C HIS A 111 -15.80 -2.43 15.62
N ASP A 112 -16.23 -1.60 16.57
CA ASP A 112 -15.70 -1.54 17.95
C ASP A 112 -14.16 -1.37 17.99
N ILE A 113 -13.64 -0.45 17.15
CA ILE A 113 -12.20 -0.13 17.14
C ILE A 113 -11.92 0.89 18.25
N PRO A 114 -11.02 0.58 19.18
CA PRO A 114 -10.63 1.52 20.23
C PRO A 114 -9.99 2.77 19.66
N ILE A 115 -10.58 3.93 19.90
CA ILE A 115 -10.04 5.25 19.59
C ILE A 115 -10.15 6.15 20.80
N GLU A 116 -9.24 7.11 20.93
CA GLU A 116 -9.22 8.10 21.99
C GLU A 116 -9.37 9.50 21.41
N PHE A 117 -10.16 10.35 22.06
CA PHE A 117 -10.24 11.76 21.70
C PHE A 117 -9.22 12.54 22.54
N PHE A 118 -8.41 13.35 21.86
CA PHE A 118 -7.47 14.26 22.53
C PHE A 118 -8.04 15.68 22.49
N ASP A 119 -7.86 16.40 23.58
CA ASP A 119 -7.89 17.86 23.57
C ASP A 119 -6.47 18.43 23.24
N PHE A 120 -6.41 19.73 23.05
CA PHE A 120 -5.14 20.40 22.70
C PHE A 120 -4.13 20.38 23.86
N ASP A 121 -4.58 20.39 25.10
CA ASP A 121 -3.68 20.31 26.27
C ASP A 121 -3.02 18.93 26.34
N ARG A 122 -3.80 17.88 26.13
CA ARG A 122 -3.28 16.52 26.06
C ARG A 122 -2.33 16.34 24.87
N LEU A 123 -2.71 16.84 23.67
CA LEU A 123 -1.85 16.80 22.50
C LEU A 123 -0.48 17.43 22.81
N LYS A 124 -0.49 18.66 23.32
CA LYS A 124 0.73 19.41 23.62
C LYS A 124 1.60 18.75 24.67
N LYS A 125 0.98 18.05 25.62
CA LYS A 125 1.69 17.30 26.67
C LYS A 125 2.32 16.01 26.12
N VAL A 126 1.61 15.27 25.26
CA VAL A 126 2.03 13.95 24.76
C VAL A 126 2.91 14.09 23.52
N TYR A 127 2.52 14.94 22.60
CA TYR A 127 3.19 15.16 21.32
C TYR A 127 3.49 16.65 21.09
N PRO A 128 4.43 17.24 21.85
CA PRO A 128 4.71 18.69 21.83
C PRO A 128 4.98 19.32 20.47
N PRO A 129 5.57 18.61 19.47
CA PRO A 129 5.85 19.20 18.17
C PRO A 129 4.61 19.59 17.36
N PHE A 130 3.45 18.95 17.58
CA PHE A 130 2.25 19.28 16.81
C PHE A 130 1.69 20.66 17.13
N SER A 131 1.40 21.41 16.08
CA SER A 131 0.59 22.62 16.10
C SER A 131 -0.57 22.42 15.11
N LEU A 132 -1.75 22.16 15.65
CA LEU A 132 -2.95 21.89 14.86
C LEU A 132 -3.94 23.04 15.01
N HIS A 133 -4.80 23.23 14.01
CA HIS A 133 -5.81 24.30 14.03
C HIS A 133 -6.81 24.07 15.19
N PRO A 134 -7.18 25.14 15.96
CA PRO A 134 -8.08 25.01 17.11
C PRO A 134 -9.47 24.45 16.83
N GLY A 135 -9.91 24.49 15.57
CA GLY A 135 -11.17 23.88 15.12
C GLY A 135 -11.10 22.42 14.71
N HIS A 136 -9.91 21.77 14.84
CA HIS A 136 -9.75 20.37 14.51
C HIS A 136 -10.17 19.48 15.70
N ASP A 137 -10.85 18.39 15.39
CA ASP A 137 -10.95 17.24 16.28
C ASP A 137 -9.63 16.44 16.15
N ILE A 138 -9.22 15.82 17.25
CA ILE A 138 -8.02 15.01 17.33
C ILE A 138 -8.40 13.63 17.84
N ILE A 139 -8.11 12.60 17.06
CA ILE A 139 -8.38 11.19 17.41
C ILE A 139 -7.06 10.43 17.40
N PHE A 140 -6.89 9.53 18.36
CA PHE A 140 -5.74 8.64 18.45
C PHE A 140 -6.18 7.18 18.44
N GLU A 141 -5.55 6.37 17.58
CA GLU A 141 -5.70 4.91 17.48
C GLU A 141 -4.39 4.25 17.95
N SER A 142 -4.39 3.64 19.14
CA SER A 142 -3.17 3.08 19.76
C SER A 142 -2.62 1.87 19.00
N GLY A 143 -3.50 0.97 18.51
CA GLY A 143 -3.10 -0.24 17.78
C GLY A 143 -2.80 -0.03 16.29
N ALA A 144 -2.52 1.22 15.88
CA ALA A 144 -2.04 1.57 14.55
C ALA A 144 -0.53 1.77 14.55
N GLY A 145 0.04 1.96 13.36
CA GLY A 145 1.48 2.19 13.21
C GLY A 145 1.90 2.11 11.75
N PHE A 146 3.05 1.51 11.48
CA PHE A 146 3.52 1.35 10.11
C PHE A 146 4.12 -0.02 9.82
N LEU A 147 4.03 -0.41 8.55
CA LEU A 147 4.70 -1.56 7.95
C LEU A 147 5.96 -1.09 7.21
N GLU A 148 6.95 -1.97 7.09
CA GLU A 148 8.16 -1.78 6.30
C GLU A 148 7.99 -2.50 4.94
N PRO A 149 7.54 -1.78 3.87
CA PRO A 149 7.06 -2.44 2.64
C PRO A 149 8.09 -3.32 1.96
N GLU A 150 9.33 -2.87 1.92
CA GLU A 150 10.42 -3.61 1.29
C GLU A 150 10.63 -4.95 2.00
N ARG A 151 10.73 -4.93 3.33
CA ARG A 151 10.85 -6.15 4.15
C ARG A 151 9.63 -7.05 4.04
N CYS A 152 8.43 -6.46 3.98
CA CYS A 152 7.19 -7.23 3.81
C CYS A 152 7.18 -8.01 2.49
N ILE A 153 7.60 -7.37 1.39
CA ILE A 153 7.68 -8.02 0.08
C ILE A 153 8.75 -9.10 0.07
N GLU A 154 9.95 -8.82 0.60
CA GLU A 154 11.04 -9.79 0.71
C GLU A 154 10.62 -11.01 1.54
N ALA A 155 9.95 -10.79 2.68
CA ALA A 155 9.43 -11.85 3.53
C ALA A 155 8.43 -12.75 2.80
N HIS A 156 7.46 -12.17 2.09
CA HIS A 156 6.53 -12.95 1.27
C HIS A 156 7.25 -13.74 0.19
N VAL A 157 8.18 -13.13 -0.54
CA VAL A 157 8.93 -13.78 -1.63
C VAL A 157 9.79 -14.93 -1.08
N GLU A 158 10.45 -14.73 0.05
CA GLU A 158 11.27 -15.78 0.70
C GLU A 158 10.40 -16.97 1.12
N GLN A 159 9.30 -16.71 1.81
CA GLN A 159 8.37 -17.78 2.23
C GLN A 159 7.68 -18.46 1.04
N ALA A 160 7.38 -17.72 -0.03
CA ALA A 160 6.90 -18.32 -1.28
C ALA A 160 7.91 -19.30 -1.88
N LYS A 161 9.19 -18.91 -1.94
CA LYS A 161 10.28 -19.79 -2.43
C LYS A 161 10.50 -21.01 -1.53
N ILE A 162 10.47 -20.86 -0.21
CA ILE A 162 10.56 -21.97 0.75
C ILE A 162 9.40 -22.94 0.51
N SER A 163 8.21 -22.45 0.15
CA SER A 163 7.04 -23.25 -0.19
C SER A 163 7.02 -23.79 -1.62
N GLY A 164 8.11 -23.58 -2.40
CA GLY A 164 8.28 -24.16 -3.75
C GLY A 164 7.94 -23.23 -4.91
N ALA A 165 7.56 -21.99 -4.70
CA ALA A 165 7.34 -21.04 -5.79
C ALA A 165 8.65 -20.70 -6.52
N GLN A 166 8.57 -20.55 -7.84
CA GLN A 166 9.62 -19.96 -8.64
C GLN A 166 9.35 -18.47 -8.82
N ILE A 167 10.30 -17.62 -8.41
CA ILE A 167 10.20 -16.16 -8.59
C ILE A 167 11.32 -15.70 -9.52
N ARG A 168 10.94 -15.08 -10.62
CA ARG A 168 11.87 -14.57 -11.64
C ARG A 168 11.78 -13.05 -11.72
N SER A 169 12.86 -12.40 -11.34
CA SER A 169 13.04 -10.96 -11.49
C SER A 169 13.76 -10.62 -12.79
N HIS A 170 13.69 -9.34 -13.20
CA HIS A 170 14.22 -8.84 -14.47
C HIS A 170 13.68 -9.64 -15.68
N GLU A 171 12.44 -10.06 -15.59
CA GLU A 171 11.75 -10.79 -16.63
C GLU A 171 10.40 -10.14 -16.96
N LYS A 172 10.40 -9.35 -18.04
CA LYS A 172 9.24 -8.57 -18.45
C LYS A 172 8.25 -9.45 -19.22
N VAL A 173 7.01 -9.50 -18.77
CA VAL A 173 5.91 -10.08 -19.51
C VAL A 173 5.58 -9.16 -20.71
N LEU A 174 5.58 -9.71 -21.89
CA LEU A 174 5.26 -9.02 -23.14
C LEU A 174 3.78 -9.19 -23.51
N GLY A 175 3.15 -10.27 -23.06
CA GLY A 175 1.75 -10.56 -23.26
C GLY A 175 1.38 -11.96 -22.80
N TRP A 176 0.11 -12.26 -22.87
CA TRP A 176 -0.44 -13.59 -22.61
C TRP A 176 -1.62 -13.87 -23.55
N ALA A 177 -1.86 -15.15 -23.79
CA ALA A 177 -2.95 -15.60 -24.64
C ALA A 177 -3.57 -16.89 -24.08
N LYS A 178 -4.85 -17.13 -24.38
CA LYS A 178 -5.49 -18.42 -24.15
C LYS A 178 -4.81 -19.52 -24.98
N SER A 179 -4.55 -20.65 -24.37
CA SER A 179 -3.95 -21.82 -24.98
C SER A 179 -4.59 -23.09 -24.42
N GLY A 180 -5.50 -23.69 -25.16
CA GLY A 180 -6.32 -24.81 -24.68
C GLY A 180 -7.22 -24.38 -23.52
N SER A 181 -7.14 -25.09 -22.39
CA SER A 181 -7.88 -24.76 -21.17
C SER A 181 -7.15 -23.75 -20.25
N GLY A 182 -5.89 -23.40 -20.58
CA GLY A 182 -5.05 -22.50 -19.78
C GLY A 182 -4.54 -21.32 -20.60
N TYR A 183 -3.31 -20.93 -20.33
CA TYR A 183 -2.66 -19.75 -20.87
C TYR A 183 -1.22 -20.03 -21.32
N GLU A 184 -0.80 -19.26 -22.29
CA GLU A 184 0.60 -19.07 -22.66
C GLU A 184 1.03 -17.64 -22.29
N VAL A 185 2.08 -17.52 -21.50
CA VAL A 185 2.66 -16.24 -21.07
C VAL A 185 3.99 -16.07 -21.78
N THR A 186 4.10 -15.03 -22.61
CA THR A 186 5.30 -14.67 -23.34
C THR A 186 6.07 -13.59 -22.59
N THR A 187 7.36 -13.83 -22.34
CA THR A 187 8.27 -12.88 -21.72
C THR A 187 9.44 -12.54 -22.64
N ASN A 188 10.29 -11.61 -22.21
CA ASN A 188 11.55 -11.34 -22.89
C ASN A 188 12.62 -12.45 -22.73
N LYS A 189 12.33 -13.53 -21.98
CA LYS A 189 13.27 -14.62 -21.73
C LYS A 189 12.74 -16.02 -22.08
N GLY A 190 11.43 -16.16 -22.28
CA GLY A 190 10.85 -17.47 -22.60
C GLY A 190 9.33 -17.45 -22.66
N ILE A 191 8.75 -18.63 -22.81
CA ILE A 191 7.30 -18.87 -22.89
C ILE A 191 6.92 -19.91 -21.84
N TYR A 192 5.90 -19.58 -21.03
CA TYR A 192 5.41 -20.41 -19.93
C TYR A 192 3.95 -20.77 -20.14
N ALA A 193 3.61 -22.02 -19.81
CA ALA A 193 2.22 -22.45 -19.73
C ALA A 193 1.70 -22.32 -18.29
N ALA A 194 0.43 -21.92 -18.15
CA ALA A 194 -0.27 -21.82 -16.88
C ALA A 194 -1.71 -22.31 -16.98
N GLU A 195 -2.24 -22.94 -15.94
CA GLU A 195 -3.67 -23.23 -15.88
C GLU A 195 -4.45 -21.93 -15.53
N LYS A 196 -3.88 -21.09 -14.66
CA LYS A 196 -4.50 -19.85 -14.19
C LYS A 196 -3.50 -18.68 -14.21
N LEU A 197 -4.04 -17.47 -14.39
CA LEU A 197 -3.29 -16.23 -14.29
C LEU A 197 -3.78 -15.38 -13.12
N VAL A 198 -2.84 -14.81 -12.36
CA VAL A 198 -3.10 -13.78 -11.36
C VAL A 198 -2.36 -12.50 -11.77
N LEU A 199 -3.10 -11.45 -12.10
CA LEU A 199 -2.56 -10.18 -12.56
C LEU A 199 -2.49 -9.17 -11.41
N THR A 200 -1.28 -8.78 -11.04
CA THR A 200 -0.97 -7.83 -9.95
C THR A 200 0.08 -6.81 -10.36
N ALA A 201 0.05 -6.40 -11.63
CA ALA A 201 1.08 -5.55 -12.26
C ALA A 201 1.01 -4.05 -11.90
N GLY A 202 0.23 -3.67 -10.86
CA GLY A 202 0.16 -2.30 -10.35
C GLY A 202 -0.16 -1.27 -11.42
N ALA A 203 0.67 -0.25 -11.59
CA ALA A 203 0.47 0.81 -12.57
C ALA A 203 0.56 0.35 -14.04
N TRP A 204 1.13 -0.83 -14.30
CA TRP A 204 1.26 -1.43 -15.64
C TRP A 204 0.13 -2.39 -16.01
N ILE A 205 -0.84 -2.60 -15.13
CA ILE A 205 -1.89 -3.60 -15.36
C ILE A 205 -2.74 -3.28 -16.60
N GLY A 206 -2.86 -2.01 -16.97
CA GLY A 206 -3.62 -1.58 -18.14
C GLY A 206 -3.12 -2.18 -19.45
N GLY A 207 -1.83 -2.41 -19.59
CA GLY A 207 -1.24 -3.07 -20.75
C GLY A 207 -1.51 -4.59 -20.82
N LEU A 208 -1.83 -5.21 -19.69
CA LEU A 208 -2.07 -6.65 -19.56
C LEU A 208 -3.56 -7.01 -19.50
N LEU A 209 -4.41 -6.06 -19.09
CA LEU A 209 -5.86 -6.26 -18.91
C LEU A 209 -6.63 -5.03 -19.42
N PRO A 210 -6.79 -4.88 -20.76
CA PRO A 210 -7.38 -3.68 -21.36
C PRO A 210 -8.79 -3.34 -20.89
N GLN A 211 -9.63 -4.32 -20.55
CA GLN A 211 -11.00 -4.11 -20.07
C GLN A 211 -11.05 -3.39 -18.71
N VAL A 212 -10.01 -3.49 -17.87
CA VAL A 212 -9.90 -2.77 -16.60
C VAL A 212 -9.17 -1.44 -16.79
N SER A 213 -8.32 -1.34 -17.78
CA SER A 213 -7.48 -0.17 -18.06
C SER A 213 -8.27 1.14 -18.15
N GLN A 214 -9.42 1.13 -18.82
CA GLN A 214 -10.26 2.32 -19.02
C GLN A 214 -10.81 2.89 -17.71
N GLN A 215 -10.82 2.10 -16.65
CA GLN A 215 -11.29 2.49 -15.32
C GLN A 215 -10.16 3.02 -14.44
N LEU A 216 -8.90 2.93 -14.87
CA LEU A 216 -7.77 3.24 -14.01
C LEU A 216 -7.08 4.55 -14.42
N LYS A 217 -6.65 5.31 -13.40
CA LYS A 217 -5.81 6.50 -13.58
C LYS A 217 -4.53 6.34 -12.77
N VAL A 218 -3.39 6.39 -13.44
CA VAL A 218 -2.09 6.42 -12.78
C VAL A 218 -1.75 7.86 -12.44
N THR A 219 -1.33 8.12 -11.19
CA THR A 219 -0.90 9.44 -10.74
C THR A 219 0.49 9.40 -10.14
N ARG A 220 1.21 10.51 -10.33
CA ARG A 220 2.52 10.77 -9.76
C ARG A 220 2.35 11.34 -8.35
N GLN A 221 3.06 10.76 -7.37
CA GLN A 221 3.01 11.17 -5.97
C GLN A 221 4.42 11.44 -5.46
N THR A 222 4.61 12.59 -4.83
CA THR A 222 5.89 12.97 -4.24
C THR A 222 5.93 12.65 -2.75
N VAL A 223 7.06 12.14 -2.29
CA VAL A 223 7.31 11.80 -0.89
C VAL A 223 8.60 12.46 -0.45
N PHE A 224 8.61 13.01 0.75
CA PHE A 224 9.71 13.80 1.29
C PHE A 224 10.19 13.24 2.61
N TRP A 225 11.49 13.34 2.89
CA TRP A 225 12.09 13.09 4.20
C TRP A 225 12.76 14.38 4.67
N MET A 226 12.34 14.88 5.82
CA MET A 226 12.78 16.15 6.39
C MET A 226 13.67 15.90 7.61
N ALA A 227 14.74 16.69 7.73
CA ALA A 227 15.46 16.82 8.98
C ALA A 227 14.65 17.69 9.94
N THR A 228 14.64 17.30 11.22
CA THR A 228 14.02 18.06 12.31
C THR A 228 15.09 18.63 13.23
N LYS A 229 14.83 19.79 13.87
CA LYS A 229 15.76 20.38 14.84
C LYS A 229 15.90 19.54 16.10
N HIS A 230 14.81 18.89 16.51
CA HIS A 230 14.77 18.04 17.71
C HIS A 230 14.39 16.61 17.33
N PRO A 231 15.26 15.84 16.66
CA PRO A 231 14.94 14.53 16.10
C PRO A 231 14.46 13.51 17.14
N ASP A 232 14.89 13.63 18.39
CA ASP A 232 14.49 12.74 19.50
C ASP A 232 13.00 12.86 19.86
N LEU A 233 12.37 14.02 19.58
CA LEU A 233 10.94 14.22 19.80
C LEU A 233 10.09 13.47 18.76
N PHE A 234 10.69 13.12 17.64
CA PHE A 234 10.03 12.44 16.52
C PHE A 234 10.45 10.95 16.39
N SER A 235 11.13 10.38 17.38
CA SER A 235 11.54 8.97 17.32
C SER A 235 10.31 8.03 17.35
N PRO A 236 10.38 6.82 16.78
CA PRO A 236 9.26 5.88 16.75
C PRO A 236 8.72 5.48 18.13
N GLU A 237 9.53 5.58 19.17
CA GLU A 237 9.15 5.29 20.55
C GLU A 237 8.35 6.42 21.21
N ARG A 238 8.37 7.61 20.61
CA ARG A 238 7.80 8.83 21.22
C ARG A 238 6.82 9.57 20.32
N PHE A 239 6.78 9.26 19.04
CA PHE A 239 6.00 9.98 18.05
C PHE A 239 5.17 9.02 17.19
N PRO A 240 3.87 9.30 16.94
CA PRO A 240 2.99 8.42 16.21
C PRO A 240 3.16 8.61 14.70
N CYS A 241 2.62 7.66 13.91
CA CYS A 241 2.16 8.01 12.57
C CYS A 241 1.04 9.05 12.67
N TRP A 242 0.80 9.80 11.61
CA TRP A 242 -0.24 10.83 11.64
C TRP A 242 -0.88 11.06 10.25
N LEU A 243 -2.14 11.50 10.31
CA LEU A 243 -2.93 12.03 9.21
C LEU A 243 -3.52 13.36 9.67
N ALA A 244 -3.25 14.44 8.96
CA ALA A 244 -3.74 15.76 9.33
C ALA A 244 -4.24 16.52 8.11
N GLU A 245 -5.39 17.18 8.27
CA GLU A 245 -5.84 18.18 7.31
C GLU A 245 -5.10 19.51 7.58
N THR A 246 -4.72 20.20 6.50
CA THR A 246 -4.21 21.57 6.59
C THR A 246 -5.35 22.57 6.54
N GLU A 247 -5.15 23.72 7.17
CA GLU A 247 -6.16 24.78 7.23
C GLU A 247 -6.40 25.41 5.86
N ASN A 248 -5.32 25.64 5.10
CA ASN A 248 -5.35 26.44 3.90
C ASN A 248 -6.02 25.75 2.69
N SER A 249 -5.85 24.44 2.53
CA SER A 249 -6.39 23.69 1.39
C SER A 249 -7.45 22.67 1.78
N GLY A 250 -7.46 22.22 3.04
CA GLY A 250 -8.25 21.06 3.47
C GLY A 250 -7.71 19.74 2.94
N ASP A 251 -6.52 19.75 2.36
CA ASP A 251 -5.83 18.55 1.90
C ASP A 251 -5.37 17.73 3.09
N VAL A 252 -5.34 16.41 2.90
CA VAL A 252 -4.86 15.47 3.91
C VAL A 252 -3.39 15.18 3.67
N TYR A 253 -2.58 15.45 4.67
CA TYR A 253 -1.17 15.04 4.71
C TYR A 253 -0.99 13.91 5.71
N TYR A 254 0.02 13.09 5.45
CA TYR A 254 0.37 12.00 6.35
C TYR A 254 1.88 11.95 6.57
N GLY A 255 2.26 11.41 7.70
CA GLY A 255 3.67 11.23 8.00
C GLY A 255 3.94 10.14 9.02
N PHE A 256 5.22 9.94 9.22
CA PHE A 256 5.78 8.88 10.05
C PHE A 256 6.77 9.49 11.04
N PRO A 257 7.10 8.76 12.12
CA PRO A 257 8.24 9.10 12.96
C PRO A 257 9.53 9.29 12.15
N ASN A 258 10.51 9.91 12.79
CA ASN A 258 11.86 10.04 12.25
C ASN A 258 12.56 8.67 12.27
N LEU A 259 12.56 7.98 11.13
CA LEU A 259 13.15 6.65 11.01
C LEU A 259 14.67 6.75 10.83
N GLN A 260 15.40 5.90 11.55
CA GLN A 260 16.85 5.86 11.50
C GLN A 260 17.35 5.03 10.31
N ALA A 261 18.35 5.57 9.59
CA ALA A 261 19.05 4.82 8.54
C ALA A 261 19.69 3.55 9.11
N GLY A 262 19.66 2.47 8.32
CA GLY A 262 20.21 1.16 8.72
C GLY A 262 19.32 0.34 9.64
N VAL A 263 18.37 0.96 10.37
CA VAL A 263 17.36 0.23 11.16
C VAL A 263 16.13 -0.06 10.30
N TYR A 264 15.61 0.96 9.63
CA TYR A 264 14.38 0.90 8.84
C TYR A 264 14.63 1.00 7.32
N GLY A 265 15.86 0.81 6.87
CA GLY A 265 16.29 0.95 5.48
C GLY A 265 17.31 2.09 5.30
N PRO A 266 17.62 2.49 4.05
CA PRO A 266 18.71 3.43 3.78
C PRO A 266 18.34 4.90 3.97
N LEU A 267 17.04 5.25 3.91
CA LEU A 267 16.58 6.63 4.07
C LEU A 267 16.40 6.96 5.56
N HIS A 268 16.47 8.23 5.91
CA HIS A 268 16.26 8.72 7.28
C HIS A 268 15.54 10.06 7.26
N GLY A 269 14.97 10.43 8.40
CA GLY A 269 14.24 11.67 8.58
C GLY A 269 12.74 11.48 8.81
N LEU A 270 12.06 12.58 9.10
CA LEU A 270 10.60 12.63 9.19
C LEU A 270 10.01 12.52 7.80
N LYS A 271 9.36 11.40 7.50
CA LYS A 271 8.71 11.20 6.21
C LYS A 271 7.34 11.88 6.19
N ILE A 272 7.08 12.64 5.12
CA ILE A 272 5.82 13.36 4.92
C ILE A 272 5.39 13.30 3.45
N ALA A 273 4.09 13.20 3.19
CA ALA A 273 3.52 13.29 1.86
C ALA A 273 2.05 13.72 1.90
N GLN A 274 1.54 14.19 0.76
CA GLN A 274 0.13 14.47 0.55
C GLN A 274 -0.62 13.17 0.19
N HIS A 275 -1.82 12.99 0.74
CA HIS A 275 -2.65 11.81 0.46
C HIS A 275 -3.49 11.96 -0.80
N ASN A 276 -3.91 13.19 -1.10
CA ASN A 276 -4.76 13.49 -2.25
C ASN A 276 -4.13 13.08 -3.60
N PRO A 277 -4.94 12.82 -4.64
CA PRO A 277 -4.43 12.44 -5.95
C PRO A 277 -3.48 13.48 -6.54
N GLY A 278 -2.31 13.01 -6.97
CA GLY A 278 -1.34 13.83 -7.68
C GLY A 278 -1.65 13.97 -9.18
N GLN A 279 -0.68 14.49 -9.93
CA GLN A 279 -0.80 14.67 -11.37
C GLN A 279 -0.95 13.34 -12.10
N VAL A 280 -1.92 13.25 -13.04
CA VAL A 280 -2.09 12.09 -13.91
C VAL A 280 -0.84 11.91 -14.77
N THR A 281 -0.37 10.67 -14.88
CA THR A 281 0.85 10.31 -15.59
C THR A 281 0.72 8.92 -16.23
N ASP A 282 1.74 8.54 -16.97
CA ASP A 282 1.96 7.18 -17.45
C ASP A 282 3.10 6.53 -16.69
N ALA A 283 2.98 5.23 -16.41
CA ALA A 283 3.93 4.51 -15.55
C ALA A 283 5.34 4.40 -16.15
N ASP A 284 5.46 4.33 -17.49
CA ASP A 284 6.73 4.18 -18.19
C ASP A 284 7.42 5.53 -18.45
N SER A 285 6.66 6.64 -18.50
CA SER A 285 7.17 7.98 -18.84
C SER A 285 7.10 9.00 -17.71
N VAL A 286 6.79 8.57 -16.47
CA VAL A 286 6.66 9.47 -15.32
C VAL A 286 7.93 10.26 -15.04
N ASP A 287 7.79 11.57 -14.88
CA ASP A 287 8.88 12.41 -14.37
C ASP A 287 9.12 12.13 -12.89
N ARG A 288 10.33 11.66 -12.57
CA ARG A 288 10.76 11.36 -11.21
C ARG A 288 11.55 12.47 -10.53
N MET A 289 11.67 13.60 -11.18
CA MET A 289 12.28 14.79 -10.57
C MET A 289 11.23 15.53 -9.74
N VAL A 290 11.60 15.92 -8.52
CA VAL A 290 10.77 16.75 -7.65
C VAL A 290 11.19 18.19 -7.80
N SER A 291 10.25 19.06 -8.20
CA SER A 291 10.51 20.47 -8.50
C SER A 291 10.81 21.29 -7.23
N ALA A 292 11.32 22.51 -7.43
CA ALA A 292 11.55 23.44 -6.33
C ALA A 292 10.22 23.83 -5.66
N GLU A 293 9.20 24.08 -6.46
CA GLU A 293 7.86 24.45 -5.99
C GLU A 293 7.23 23.37 -5.12
N GLU A 294 7.38 22.08 -5.50
CA GLU A 294 6.90 20.95 -4.67
C GLU A 294 7.64 20.87 -3.33
N LYS A 295 8.97 21.14 -3.32
CA LYS A 295 9.77 21.17 -2.10
C LYS A 295 9.38 22.32 -1.18
N ASP A 296 9.16 23.51 -1.73
CA ASP A 296 8.75 24.69 -0.97
C ASP A 296 7.33 24.53 -0.42
N ALA A 297 6.40 23.97 -1.20
CA ALA A 297 5.04 23.65 -0.74
C ALA A 297 5.07 22.65 0.43
N MET A 298 5.85 21.58 0.34
CA MET A 298 5.95 20.61 1.42
C MET A 298 6.65 21.17 2.67
N ARG A 299 7.64 22.06 2.48
CA ARG A 299 8.24 22.80 3.59
C ARG A 299 7.20 23.66 4.32
N ALA A 300 6.33 24.36 3.57
CA ALA A 300 5.27 25.16 4.17
C ALA A 300 4.31 24.31 5.01
N VAL A 301 3.93 23.12 4.51
CA VAL A 301 3.10 22.16 5.25
C VAL A 301 3.80 21.69 6.53
N MET A 302 5.10 21.39 6.45
CA MET A 302 5.87 20.99 7.63
C MET A 302 5.92 22.11 8.68
N GLU A 303 6.10 23.38 8.27
CA GLU A 303 6.10 24.52 9.19
C GLU A 303 4.70 24.83 9.75
N GLU A 304 3.61 24.49 9.02
CA GLU A 304 2.25 24.60 9.54
C GLU A 304 1.99 23.57 10.65
N ILE A 305 2.35 22.29 10.42
CA ILE A 305 2.06 21.21 11.36
C ILE A 305 3.07 21.14 12.51
N PHE A 306 4.35 21.48 12.25
CA PHE A 306 5.48 21.40 13.19
C PHE A 306 6.29 22.70 13.17
N PRO A 307 5.75 23.82 13.66
CA PRO A 307 6.38 25.14 13.56
C PRO A 307 7.80 25.14 14.15
N GLY A 308 8.73 25.63 13.36
CA GLY A 308 10.13 25.78 13.76
C GLY A 308 10.95 24.49 13.81
N GLU A 309 10.39 23.33 13.45
CA GLU A 309 11.10 22.05 13.47
C GLU A 309 11.85 21.74 12.17
N TYR A 310 11.53 22.40 11.08
CA TYR A 310 12.23 22.19 9.81
C TYR A 310 13.72 22.56 9.92
N ALA A 311 14.60 21.58 9.64
CA ALA A 311 16.06 21.74 9.64
C ALA A 311 16.68 21.46 8.26
N GLY A 312 15.90 21.03 7.28
CA GLY A 312 16.35 20.79 5.91
C GLY A 312 15.61 19.65 5.23
N LEU A 313 15.74 19.57 3.92
CA LEU A 313 15.26 18.47 3.09
C LEU A 313 16.39 17.43 2.95
N LEU A 314 16.12 16.17 3.27
CA LEU A 314 17.09 15.08 3.20
C LEU A 314 16.93 14.28 1.91
N HIS A 315 15.71 13.81 1.62
CA HIS A 315 15.45 12.96 0.47
C HIS A 315 14.09 13.29 -0.16
N THR A 316 13.96 13.00 -1.43
CA THR A 316 12.68 13.00 -2.15
C THR A 316 12.57 11.77 -3.02
N LYS A 317 11.36 11.26 -3.20
CA LYS A 317 11.06 10.17 -4.13
C LYS A 317 9.72 10.41 -4.82
N VAL A 318 9.55 9.81 -5.98
CA VAL A 318 8.29 9.78 -6.72
C VAL A 318 7.75 8.36 -6.73
N CYS A 319 6.55 8.19 -6.22
CA CYS A 319 5.78 6.96 -6.26
C CYS A 319 4.63 7.07 -7.28
N LEU A 320 4.02 5.95 -7.60
CA LEU A 320 2.82 5.89 -8.43
C LEU A 320 1.63 5.42 -7.61
N TYR A 321 0.49 6.11 -7.74
CA TYR A 321 -0.79 5.56 -7.32
C TYR A 321 -1.60 5.18 -8.55
N THR A 322 -2.42 4.14 -8.44
CA THR A 322 -3.34 3.72 -9.48
C THR A 322 -4.75 3.78 -8.90
N TYR A 323 -5.50 4.77 -9.33
CA TYR A 323 -6.86 5.06 -8.87
C TYR A 323 -7.89 4.33 -9.70
N SER A 324 -8.89 3.74 -9.05
CA SER A 324 -10.18 3.37 -9.60
C SER A 324 -11.14 4.59 -9.58
N PRO A 325 -12.29 4.56 -10.27
CA PRO A 325 -13.21 5.71 -10.34
C PRO A 325 -13.82 6.10 -8.99
N ASP A 326 -14.04 5.13 -8.11
CA ASP A 326 -14.62 5.30 -6.78
C ASP A 326 -13.59 5.16 -5.65
N GLU A 327 -12.30 5.10 -6.01
CA GLU A 327 -11.17 4.93 -5.10
C GLU A 327 -11.16 3.59 -4.32
N HIS A 328 -12.14 2.71 -4.50
CA HIS A 328 -12.11 1.35 -3.95
C HIS A 328 -11.24 0.41 -4.81
N PHE A 329 -10.63 -0.57 -4.16
CA PHE A 329 -9.84 -1.59 -4.86
C PHE A 329 -10.69 -2.36 -5.86
N ILE A 330 -10.05 -2.92 -6.87
CA ILE A 330 -10.66 -3.86 -7.80
C ILE A 330 -10.00 -5.21 -7.57
N ILE A 331 -10.76 -6.19 -7.05
CA ILE A 331 -10.29 -7.56 -6.83
C ILE A 331 -11.38 -8.47 -7.36
N ASP A 332 -11.09 -9.22 -8.43
CA ASP A 332 -12.11 -10.03 -9.08
C ASP A 332 -11.52 -11.19 -9.90
N VAL A 333 -12.42 -12.03 -10.34
CA VAL A 333 -12.23 -13.02 -11.39
C VAL A 333 -12.85 -12.47 -12.66
N SER A 334 -12.24 -12.68 -13.81
CA SER A 334 -12.80 -12.23 -15.10
C SER A 334 -14.16 -12.88 -15.35
N LYS A 335 -15.15 -12.09 -15.82
CA LYS A 335 -16.48 -12.60 -16.17
C LYS A 335 -16.45 -13.70 -17.23
N ASP A 336 -15.55 -13.54 -18.19
CA ASP A 336 -15.46 -14.40 -19.34
C ASP A 336 -14.55 -15.61 -19.10
N ASP A 337 -13.81 -15.62 -17.99
CA ASP A 337 -12.79 -16.60 -17.73
C ASP A 337 -12.49 -16.79 -16.23
N PRO A 338 -12.99 -17.89 -15.61
CA PRO A 338 -12.82 -18.14 -14.18
C PRO A 338 -11.35 -18.39 -13.77
N ASN A 339 -10.46 -18.59 -14.73
CA ASN A 339 -9.04 -18.82 -14.48
C ASN A 339 -8.19 -17.54 -14.61
N LEU A 340 -8.82 -16.39 -14.89
CA LEU A 340 -8.16 -15.10 -14.95
C LEU A 340 -8.56 -14.26 -13.73
N ILE A 341 -7.65 -14.13 -12.77
CA ILE A 341 -7.84 -13.42 -11.51
C ILE A 341 -7.00 -12.14 -11.54
N PHE A 342 -7.47 -11.05 -10.97
CA PHE A 342 -6.73 -9.81 -10.96
C PHE A 342 -7.01 -8.93 -9.74
N ALA A 343 -6.02 -8.08 -9.42
CA ALA A 343 -6.14 -7.04 -8.41
C ALA A 343 -5.50 -5.75 -8.91
N ALA A 344 -6.25 -4.65 -8.84
CA ALA A 344 -5.88 -3.35 -9.40
C ALA A 344 -6.50 -2.18 -8.63
N GLY A 345 -6.14 -0.94 -8.98
CA GLY A 345 -6.81 0.27 -8.50
C GLY A 345 -6.75 0.44 -6.98
N PHE A 346 -5.57 0.30 -6.38
CA PHE A 346 -5.41 0.39 -4.91
C PHE A 346 -5.40 1.83 -4.38
N SER A 347 -5.59 2.81 -5.21
CA SER A 347 -5.95 4.21 -4.94
C SER A 347 -5.14 4.87 -3.81
N GLY A 348 -3.84 4.53 -3.69
CA GLY A 348 -2.93 5.12 -2.71
C GLY A 348 -3.02 4.57 -1.29
N HIS A 349 -3.95 3.67 -1.00
CA HIS A 349 -4.13 3.16 0.37
C HIS A 349 -4.06 1.63 0.52
N GLY A 350 -3.62 0.89 -0.53
CA GLY A 350 -3.69 -0.57 -0.60
C GLY A 350 -2.63 -1.35 0.17
N PHE A 351 -1.43 -0.81 0.42
CA PHE A 351 -0.28 -1.63 0.88
C PHE A 351 -0.59 -2.44 2.15
N LYS A 352 -1.21 -1.83 3.15
CA LYS A 352 -1.56 -2.48 4.42
C LYS A 352 -2.41 -3.74 4.27
N PHE A 353 -3.09 -3.87 3.13
CA PHE A 353 -3.93 -5.01 2.78
C PHE A 353 -3.20 -6.10 1.98
N CYS A 354 -1.93 -5.92 1.61
CA CYS A 354 -1.32 -6.84 0.65
C CYS A 354 -1.29 -8.29 1.15
N SER A 355 -1.11 -8.53 2.45
CA SER A 355 -1.17 -9.87 3.04
C SER A 355 -2.54 -10.52 2.83
N VAL A 356 -3.63 -9.83 3.15
CA VAL A 356 -5.00 -10.35 2.99
C VAL A 356 -5.44 -10.39 1.52
N VAL A 357 -5.00 -9.44 0.69
CA VAL A 357 -5.27 -9.49 -0.76
C VAL A 357 -4.60 -10.71 -1.38
N GLY A 358 -3.37 -11.04 -0.96
CA GLY A 358 -2.71 -12.28 -1.39
C GLY A 358 -3.49 -13.55 -1.01
N GLU A 359 -4.06 -13.59 0.20
CA GLU A 359 -4.95 -14.68 0.64
C GLU A 359 -6.20 -14.76 -0.22
N VAL A 360 -6.88 -13.62 -0.48
CA VAL A 360 -8.06 -13.55 -1.33
C VAL A 360 -7.76 -14.01 -2.76
N LEU A 361 -6.64 -13.57 -3.36
CA LEU A 361 -6.25 -13.99 -4.70
C LEU A 361 -5.99 -15.51 -4.76
N ALA A 362 -5.43 -16.08 -3.71
CA ALA A 362 -5.26 -17.52 -3.61
C ALA A 362 -6.59 -18.26 -3.43
N ASP A 363 -7.55 -17.71 -2.65
CA ASP A 363 -8.91 -18.24 -2.54
C ASP A 363 -9.62 -18.25 -3.90
N LEU A 364 -9.55 -17.12 -4.62
CA LEU A 364 -10.16 -17.00 -5.96
C LEU A 364 -9.52 -17.97 -6.95
N ALA A 365 -8.21 -18.14 -6.89
CA ALA A 365 -7.52 -19.07 -7.78
C ALA A 365 -7.85 -20.53 -7.47
N GLN A 366 -7.99 -20.91 -6.21
CA GLN A 366 -8.26 -22.28 -5.80
C GLN A 366 -9.73 -22.63 -5.88
N ASP A 367 -10.60 -21.78 -5.32
CA ASP A 367 -12.01 -22.10 -5.02
C ASP A 367 -13.00 -21.23 -5.82
N GLY A 368 -12.50 -20.25 -6.59
CA GLY A 368 -13.32 -19.27 -7.34
C GLY A 368 -14.06 -18.27 -6.46
N LYS A 369 -13.86 -18.31 -5.14
CA LYS A 369 -14.52 -17.41 -4.17
C LYS A 369 -13.67 -17.30 -2.90
N SER A 370 -13.83 -16.20 -2.17
CA SER A 370 -13.26 -16.03 -0.82
C SER A 370 -14.37 -15.97 0.22
N SER A 371 -14.09 -16.41 1.44
CA SER A 371 -14.95 -16.24 2.61
C SER A 371 -14.92 -14.82 3.19
N LEU A 372 -13.92 -14.03 2.80
CA LEU A 372 -13.80 -12.64 3.21
C LEU A 372 -14.78 -11.74 2.43
N PRO A 373 -15.24 -10.63 3.03
CA PRO A 373 -16.23 -9.75 2.42
C PRO A 373 -15.59 -8.84 1.34
N VAL A 374 -15.32 -9.41 0.16
CA VAL A 374 -14.68 -8.70 -0.97
C VAL A 374 -15.64 -8.36 -2.11
N GLN A 375 -16.94 -8.65 -1.98
CA GLN A 375 -17.94 -8.45 -3.04
C GLN A 375 -18.07 -6.99 -3.45
N PHE A 376 -17.90 -6.05 -2.53
CA PHE A 376 -17.92 -4.61 -2.82
C PHE A 376 -16.70 -4.15 -3.66
N LEU A 377 -15.66 -5.00 -3.77
CA LEU A 377 -14.44 -4.75 -4.57
C LEU A 377 -14.52 -5.34 -5.98
N SER A 378 -15.65 -5.99 -6.34
CA SER A 378 -15.80 -6.58 -7.67
C SER A 378 -15.76 -5.52 -8.77
N ALA A 379 -15.10 -5.86 -9.90
CA ALA A 379 -15.06 -5.03 -11.11
C ALA A 379 -16.46 -4.80 -11.71
N ASN A 380 -17.42 -5.68 -11.39
CA ASN A 380 -18.79 -5.60 -11.88
C ASN A 380 -19.53 -4.31 -11.50
N ARG A 381 -19.06 -3.58 -10.49
CA ARG A 381 -19.64 -2.29 -10.10
C ARG A 381 -19.40 -1.16 -11.10
N PHE A 382 -18.53 -1.38 -12.09
CA PHE A 382 -18.22 -0.44 -13.18
C PHE A 382 -18.74 -0.88 -14.56
N LEU A 383 -19.37 -2.04 -14.65
CA LEU A 383 -19.77 -2.66 -15.93
C LEU A 383 -21.28 -2.58 -16.16
#